data_d09f703e2bb1c891fd2a985a00f69a8d
#
_entry.id   d09f703e2bb1c891fd2a985a00f69a8d
#
_cell.length_a   1.000
_cell.length_b   1.000
_cell.length_c   1.000
_cell.angle_alpha   90.00
_cell.angle_beta   90.00
_cell.angle_gamma   90.00
#
_symmetry.space_group_name_H-M   'P 1'
#
loop_
_entity.id
_entity.type
_entity.pdbx_description
1 polymer ?
#
loop_
_entity_poly.entity_id
_entity_poly.type
_entity_poly.pdbx_seq_one_letter_code
_entity_poly.pdbx_strand_id
1 'polypeptide(L)'
;PDRLTLVATDGRRLALVEEEIEGGTKAEFILPNKAVAELQRLLQSTGDVEIRLGDTHVEFTLPQEGGEAIVLHSKLVEGNYPNFKQVIPGEFKERITLGKEELHHALRRADQITSDKANSVKLTFANDNLAITANTPDIGSGRESIAIKYKGPEIEVAFNPTFLMDPLKVLEGDEVFFELTDSLSPGVLKSNTPFLYVLMPMRV
;
A
#
# COMPACT_ATOMS: atom_id res chain seq x y z
N PRO A 1 13.72 21.37 3.00
CA PRO A 1 14.37 20.10 2.67
C PRO A 1 13.87 19.60 1.32
N ASP A 2 14.73 18.91 0.58
CA ASP A 2 14.34 18.21 -0.63
C ASP A 2 13.51 16.98 -0.25
N ARG A 3 12.68 16.48 -1.17
CA ARG A 3 11.79 15.37 -0.89
C ARG A 3 11.92 14.30 -1.97
N LEU A 4 12.12 13.07 -1.55
CA LEU A 4 12.01 11.88 -2.39
C LEU A 4 10.57 11.34 -2.29
N THR A 5 9.89 11.22 -3.42
CA THR A 5 8.54 10.64 -3.49
C THR A 5 8.61 9.36 -4.32
N LEU A 6 8.20 8.25 -3.73
CA LEU A 6 8.06 6.96 -4.39
C LEU A 6 6.58 6.64 -4.56
N VAL A 7 6.17 6.33 -5.78
CA VAL A 7 4.78 6.00 -6.12
C VAL A 7 4.71 4.74 -6.95
N ALA A 8 3.81 3.84 -6.60
CA ALA A 8 3.50 2.66 -7.41
C ALA A 8 1.98 2.46 -7.51
N THR A 9 1.49 2.08 -8.69
CA THR A 9 0.06 1.79 -8.91
C THR A 9 -0.13 0.73 -9.98
N ASP A 10 -1.21 -0.04 -9.86
CA ASP A 10 -1.69 -0.99 -10.86
C ASP A 10 -3.11 -0.63 -11.39
N GLY A 11 -3.59 0.59 -11.08
CA GLY A 11 -4.92 1.09 -11.42
C GLY A 11 -6.04 0.64 -10.47
N ARG A 12 -5.77 -0.24 -9.51
CA ARG A 12 -6.71 -0.73 -8.49
C ARG A 12 -6.29 -0.34 -7.08
N ARG A 13 -5.02 -0.06 -6.90
CA ARG A 13 -4.39 0.39 -5.67
C ARG A 13 -3.21 1.31 -5.99
N LEU A 14 -2.84 2.12 -5.03
CA LEU A 14 -1.70 3.03 -5.13
C LEU A 14 -0.97 3.06 -3.81
N ALA A 15 0.34 2.91 -3.85
CA ALA A 15 1.22 3.13 -2.71
C ALA A 15 2.04 4.41 -2.93
N LEU A 16 2.15 5.24 -1.90
CA LEU A 16 2.94 6.46 -1.91
C LEU A 16 3.74 6.55 -0.62
N VAL A 17 5.02 6.85 -0.75
CA VAL A 17 5.93 7.17 0.36
C VAL A 17 6.64 8.46 0.04
N GLU A 18 6.75 9.35 1.01
CA GLU A 18 7.50 10.60 0.90
C GLU A 18 8.50 10.70 2.04
N GLU A 19 9.76 10.92 1.71
CA GLU A 19 10.83 11.09 2.69
C GLU A 19 11.60 12.38 2.42
N GLU A 20 12.01 13.06 3.47
CA GLU A 20 12.91 14.20 3.37
C GLU A 20 14.33 13.70 3.14
N ILE A 21 14.99 14.28 2.14
CA ILE A 21 16.36 13.95 1.78
C ILE A 21 17.22 15.19 1.75
N GLU A 22 18.53 15.03 1.85
CA GLU A 22 19.50 16.10 1.67
C GLU A 22 20.10 16.04 0.26
N GLY A 23 20.21 17.19 -0.40
CA GLY A 23 20.97 17.36 -1.64
C GLY A 23 20.34 16.71 -2.88
N GLY A 24 19.01 16.74 -2.98
CA GLY A 24 18.30 16.22 -4.14
C GLY A 24 18.34 17.14 -5.36
N THR A 25 18.36 16.57 -6.55
CA THR A 25 18.09 17.28 -7.82
C THR A 25 16.66 16.98 -8.24
N LYS A 26 15.92 18.00 -8.70
CA LYS A 26 14.56 17.79 -9.20
C LYS A 26 14.59 16.90 -10.44
N ALA A 27 14.07 15.70 -10.32
CA ALA A 27 13.98 14.71 -11.38
C ALA A 27 12.74 13.84 -11.19
N GLU A 28 12.19 13.33 -12.29
CA GLU A 28 11.11 12.36 -12.30
C GLU A 28 11.45 11.27 -13.30
N PHE A 29 11.28 10.01 -12.92
CA PHE A 29 11.53 8.88 -13.81
C PHE A 29 10.71 7.66 -13.40
N ILE A 30 10.49 6.77 -14.37
CA ILE A 30 9.73 5.53 -14.16
C ILE A 30 10.69 4.35 -14.17
N LEU A 31 10.68 3.61 -13.06
CA LEU A 31 11.53 2.45 -12.86
C LEU A 31 10.77 1.16 -13.15
N PRO A 32 11.34 0.18 -13.91
CA PRO A 32 10.71 -1.11 -14.10
C PRO A 32 10.63 -1.90 -12.78
N ASN A 33 9.55 -2.66 -12.57
CA ASN A 33 9.38 -3.51 -11.39
C ASN A 33 10.55 -4.45 -11.13
N LYS A 34 11.20 -4.96 -12.20
CA LYS A 34 12.38 -5.82 -12.06
C LYS A 34 13.54 -5.09 -11.39
N ALA A 35 13.78 -3.83 -11.72
CA ALA A 35 14.82 -3.04 -11.07
C ALA A 35 14.47 -2.73 -9.61
N VAL A 36 13.20 -2.45 -9.32
CA VAL A 36 12.72 -2.27 -7.93
C VAL A 36 12.94 -3.53 -7.10
N ALA A 37 12.61 -4.70 -7.63
CA ALA A 37 12.82 -5.98 -6.94
C ALA A 37 14.31 -6.25 -6.67
N GLU A 38 15.20 -5.93 -7.60
CA GLU A 38 16.64 -6.08 -7.40
C GLU A 38 17.16 -5.05 -6.38
N LEU A 39 16.70 -3.80 -6.42
CA LEU A 39 17.05 -2.81 -5.41
C LEU A 39 16.64 -3.29 -4.01
N GLN A 40 15.41 -3.76 -3.85
CA GLN A 40 14.92 -4.27 -2.57
C GLN A 40 15.78 -5.42 -2.02
N ARG A 41 16.28 -6.28 -2.91
CA ARG A 41 17.17 -7.41 -2.53
C ARG A 41 18.58 -6.96 -2.14
N LEU A 42 19.07 -5.87 -2.76
CA LEU A 42 20.45 -5.40 -2.61
C LEU A 42 20.60 -4.34 -1.51
N LEU A 43 19.52 -3.60 -1.21
CA LEU A 43 19.53 -2.59 -0.16
C LEU A 43 19.81 -3.21 1.20
N GLN A 44 20.68 -2.56 1.94
CA GLN A 44 20.95 -2.85 3.35
C GLN A 44 20.09 -2.00 4.26
N SER A 45 19.99 -2.35 5.52
CA SER A 45 19.19 -1.59 6.51
C SER A 45 19.81 -0.23 6.88
N THR A 46 21.05 0.01 6.54
CA THR A 46 21.81 1.23 6.84
C THR A 46 22.69 1.62 5.66
N GLY A 47 23.04 2.90 5.58
CA GLY A 47 23.91 3.46 4.56
C GLY A 47 23.15 4.29 3.53
N ASP A 48 23.91 4.97 2.70
CA ASP A 48 23.39 5.86 1.65
C ASP A 48 23.39 5.15 0.29
N VAL A 49 22.45 5.50 -0.56
CA VAL A 49 22.39 5.06 -1.96
C VAL A 49 22.60 6.28 -2.85
N GLU A 50 23.63 6.24 -3.69
CA GLU A 50 23.80 7.28 -4.71
C GLU A 50 22.97 6.93 -5.94
N ILE A 51 22.15 7.89 -6.39
CA ILE A 51 21.31 7.75 -7.58
C ILE A 51 21.80 8.72 -8.65
N ARG A 52 22.23 8.18 -9.77
CA ARG A 52 22.65 8.96 -10.95
C ARG A 52 21.65 8.74 -12.07
N LEU A 53 20.97 9.81 -12.47
CA LEU A 53 20.00 9.79 -13.56
C LEU A 53 20.65 10.24 -14.88
N GLY A 54 20.57 9.41 -15.91
CA GLY A 54 20.86 9.74 -17.29
C GLY A 54 19.59 9.91 -18.12
N ASP A 55 19.73 10.13 -19.43
CA ASP A 55 18.58 10.38 -20.31
C ASP A 55 17.64 9.17 -20.45
N THR A 56 18.19 7.95 -20.48
CA THR A 56 17.42 6.71 -20.70
C THR A 56 17.69 5.64 -19.67
N HIS A 57 18.62 5.88 -18.75
CA HIS A 57 19.04 4.92 -17.74
C HIS A 57 19.22 5.61 -16.39
N VAL A 58 19.11 4.81 -15.35
CA VAL A 58 19.46 5.21 -13.98
C VAL A 58 20.46 4.23 -13.41
N GLU A 59 21.40 4.75 -12.62
CA GLU A 59 22.41 4.01 -11.91
C GLU A 59 22.19 4.18 -10.40
N PHE A 60 22.23 3.07 -9.66
CA PHE A 60 22.19 3.02 -8.21
C PHE A 60 23.51 2.46 -7.72
N THR A 61 24.25 3.23 -6.94
CA THR A 61 25.46 2.76 -6.27
C THR A 61 25.13 2.45 -4.81
N LEU A 62 25.27 1.18 -4.44
CA LEU A 62 24.92 0.63 -3.14
C LEU A 62 26.22 0.21 -2.43
N PRO A 63 26.68 0.97 -1.43
CA PRO A 63 27.82 0.57 -0.62
C PRO A 63 27.55 -0.76 0.08
N GLN A 64 28.60 -1.59 0.19
CA GLN A 64 28.57 -2.87 0.88
C GLN A 64 29.54 -2.87 2.06
N GLU A 65 29.31 -3.76 3.01
CA GLU A 65 30.26 -4.03 4.08
C GLU A 65 31.60 -4.49 3.48
N GLY A 66 32.71 -3.88 3.90
CA GLY A 66 34.03 -4.19 3.35
C GLY A 66 34.59 -3.17 2.36
N GLY A 67 33.81 -2.11 2.04
CA GLY A 67 34.28 -0.98 1.19
C GLY A 67 34.11 -1.20 -0.31
N GLU A 68 33.53 -2.30 -0.73
CA GLU A 68 33.07 -2.53 -2.10
C GLU A 68 31.70 -1.86 -2.33
N ALA A 69 31.31 -1.67 -3.59
CA ALA A 69 29.99 -1.17 -3.94
C ALA A 69 29.39 -2.01 -5.06
N ILE A 70 28.10 -2.28 -4.95
CA ILE A 70 27.31 -2.86 -6.04
C ILE A 70 26.74 -1.70 -6.85
N VAL A 71 26.89 -1.78 -8.16
CA VAL A 71 26.30 -0.80 -9.09
C VAL A 71 25.20 -1.48 -9.89
N LEU A 72 23.98 -1.00 -9.72
CA LEU A 72 22.80 -1.46 -10.46
C LEU A 72 22.45 -0.45 -11.54
N HIS A 73 22.50 -0.87 -12.81
CA HIS A 73 22.04 -0.09 -13.94
C HIS A 73 20.67 -0.58 -14.41
N SER A 74 19.75 0.34 -14.63
CA SER A 74 18.44 0.03 -15.20
C SER A 74 18.09 1.00 -16.32
N LYS A 75 17.51 0.47 -17.39
CA LYS A 75 16.82 1.30 -18.39
C LYS A 75 15.54 1.86 -17.76
N LEU A 76 15.21 3.10 -18.07
CA LEU A 76 13.97 3.74 -17.65
C LEU A 76 12.82 3.29 -18.55
N VAL A 77 11.59 3.30 -17.99
CA VAL A 77 10.37 3.11 -18.76
C VAL A 77 10.00 4.43 -19.42
N GLU A 78 9.83 4.39 -20.74
CA GLU A 78 9.41 5.56 -21.53
C GLU A 78 7.92 5.87 -21.30
N GLY A 79 7.55 7.14 -21.28
CA GLY A 79 6.17 7.61 -21.16
C GLY A 79 5.94 8.50 -19.94
N ASN A 80 4.69 8.91 -19.78
CA ASN A 80 4.26 9.73 -18.64
C ASN A 80 3.64 8.87 -17.56
N TYR A 81 4.06 9.07 -16.31
CA TYR A 81 3.38 8.45 -15.18
C TYR A 81 1.98 9.04 -15.00
N PRO A 82 0.95 8.25 -14.67
CA PRO A 82 -0.40 8.75 -14.45
C PRO A 82 -0.43 9.82 -13.34
N ASN A 83 -1.35 10.79 -13.46
CA ASN A 83 -1.54 11.77 -12.40
C ASN A 83 -2.18 11.13 -11.16
N PHE A 84 -1.33 10.52 -10.35
CA PHE A 84 -1.73 9.78 -9.15
C PHE A 84 -2.40 10.65 -8.08
N LYS A 85 -2.13 11.95 -8.07
CA LYS A 85 -2.72 12.89 -7.08
C LYS A 85 -4.24 12.98 -7.21
N GLN A 86 -4.78 12.72 -8.40
CA GLN A 86 -6.23 12.76 -8.65
C GLN A 86 -7.00 11.58 -8.03
N VAL A 87 -6.33 10.47 -7.74
CA VAL A 87 -6.98 9.29 -7.15
C VAL A 87 -6.90 9.26 -5.62
N ILE A 88 -6.10 10.15 -5.03
CA ILE A 88 -6.01 10.30 -3.58
C ILE A 88 -7.18 11.18 -3.12
N PRO A 89 -8.13 10.66 -2.31
CA PRO A 89 -9.20 11.47 -1.79
C PRO A 89 -8.69 12.64 -0.94
N GLY A 90 -9.25 13.83 -1.15
CA GLY A 90 -8.85 15.03 -0.41
C GLY A 90 -9.44 15.11 0.99
N GLU A 91 -10.61 14.51 1.21
CA GLU A 91 -11.34 14.54 2.47
C GLU A 91 -11.91 13.16 2.80
N PHE A 92 -11.96 12.84 4.08
CA PHE A 92 -12.53 11.61 4.62
C PHE A 92 -13.57 11.96 5.67
N LYS A 93 -14.64 11.17 5.75
CA LYS A 93 -15.67 11.32 6.79
C LYS A 93 -15.30 10.57 8.06
N GLU A 94 -14.69 9.40 7.90
CA GLU A 94 -14.36 8.51 8.99
C GLU A 94 -12.88 8.13 8.96
N ARG A 95 -12.26 8.12 10.13
CA ARG A 95 -10.91 7.60 10.36
C ARG A 95 -10.95 6.57 11.47
N ILE A 96 -10.61 5.35 11.15
CA ILE A 96 -10.76 4.20 12.02
C ILE A 96 -9.37 3.63 12.35
N THR A 97 -9.05 3.51 13.61
CA THR A 97 -7.81 2.89 14.07
C THR A 97 -8.01 1.39 14.19
N LEU A 98 -7.12 0.61 13.60
CA LEU A 98 -7.16 -0.84 13.56
C LEU A 98 -5.82 -1.41 14.04
N GLY A 99 -5.86 -2.47 14.84
CA GLY A 99 -4.68 -3.26 15.17
C GLY A 99 -4.16 -3.99 13.94
N LYS A 100 -2.92 -3.73 13.56
CA LYS A 100 -2.30 -4.25 12.31
C LYS A 100 -2.33 -5.77 12.25
N GLU A 101 -1.82 -6.44 13.28
CA GLU A 101 -1.74 -7.90 13.32
C GLU A 101 -3.12 -8.56 13.39
N GLU A 102 -4.04 -7.99 14.17
CA GLU A 102 -5.40 -8.51 14.30
C GLU A 102 -6.14 -8.42 12.96
N LEU A 103 -6.03 -7.27 12.28
CA LEU A 103 -6.59 -7.07 10.94
C LEU A 103 -5.99 -8.05 9.94
N HIS A 104 -4.64 -8.18 9.92
CA HIS A 104 -3.95 -9.09 9.02
C HIS A 104 -4.38 -10.54 9.21
N HIS A 105 -4.48 -11.01 10.45
CA HIS A 105 -4.91 -12.38 10.76
C HIS A 105 -6.36 -12.63 10.37
N ALA A 106 -7.28 -11.68 10.63
CA ALA A 106 -8.68 -11.82 10.25
C ALA A 106 -8.86 -11.82 8.71
N LEU A 107 -8.17 -10.92 8.01
CA LEU A 107 -8.16 -10.92 6.53
C LEU A 107 -7.62 -12.22 5.96
N ARG A 108 -6.53 -12.75 6.52
CA ARG A 108 -5.94 -14.02 6.09
C ARG A 108 -6.89 -15.20 6.28
N ARG A 109 -7.69 -15.24 7.35
CA ARG A 109 -8.72 -16.28 7.56
C ARG A 109 -9.89 -16.12 6.58
N ALA A 110 -10.36 -14.88 6.38
CA ALA A 110 -11.42 -14.59 5.41
C ALA A 110 -11.01 -14.92 3.97
N ASP A 111 -9.75 -14.69 3.61
CA ASP A 111 -9.18 -14.98 2.29
C ASP A 111 -9.22 -16.48 1.94
N GLN A 112 -9.19 -17.38 2.93
CA GLN A 112 -9.33 -18.84 2.69
C GLN A 112 -10.66 -19.23 2.05
N ILE A 113 -11.67 -18.37 2.15
CA ILE A 113 -13.02 -18.61 1.63
C ILE A 113 -13.21 -17.91 0.28
N THR A 114 -12.27 -17.05 -0.13
CA THR A 114 -12.32 -16.41 -1.44
C THR A 114 -11.79 -17.33 -2.54
N SER A 115 -12.08 -16.98 -3.79
CA SER A 115 -11.58 -17.70 -4.97
C SER A 115 -11.13 -16.69 -6.02
N ASP A 116 -10.40 -17.13 -7.03
CA ASP A 116 -9.97 -16.28 -8.16
C ASP A 116 -11.14 -15.54 -8.84
N LYS A 117 -12.34 -16.14 -8.83
CA LYS A 117 -13.55 -15.57 -9.43
C LYS A 117 -14.32 -14.65 -8.49
N ALA A 118 -14.20 -14.85 -7.16
CA ALA A 118 -14.86 -14.10 -6.12
C ALA A 118 -13.84 -13.63 -5.07
N ASN A 119 -12.82 -12.90 -5.53
CA ASN A 119 -11.72 -12.43 -4.70
C ASN A 119 -12.08 -11.10 -4.04
N SER A 120 -13.10 -11.12 -3.17
CA SER A 120 -13.51 -9.96 -2.41
C SER A 120 -13.91 -10.33 -0.99
N VAL A 121 -13.62 -9.44 -0.05
CA VAL A 121 -14.14 -9.46 1.31
C VAL A 121 -14.93 -8.18 1.54
N LYS A 122 -16.06 -8.28 2.23
CA LYS A 122 -16.85 -7.14 2.65
C LYS A 122 -16.46 -6.76 4.07
N LEU A 123 -16.08 -5.51 4.27
CA LEU A 123 -15.82 -4.88 5.55
C LEU A 123 -17.08 -4.12 5.98
N THR A 124 -17.60 -4.39 7.17
CA THR A 124 -18.72 -3.66 7.76
C THR A 124 -18.26 -3.05 9.08
N PHE A 125 -18.20 -1.72 9.12
CA PHE A 125 -17.85 -0.94 10.30
C PHE A 125 -19.12 -0.44 10.96
N ALA A 126 -19.40 -0.90 12.18
CA ALA A 126 -20.57 -0.48 12.94
C ALA A 126 -20.42 -0.84 14.42
N ASN A 127 -20.95 -0.01 15.32
CA ASN A 127 -21.13 -0.34 16.74
C ASN A 127 -19.89 -0.92 17.44
N ASP A 128 -18.76 -0.24 17.32
CA ASP A 128 -17.48 -0.66 17.88
C ASP A 128 -16.98 -2.03 17.36
N ASN A 129 -17.40 -2.41 16.16
CA ASN A 129 -17.04 -3.66 15.55
C ASN A 129 -16.69 -3.50 14.07
N LEU A 130 -15.68 -4.22 13.61
CA LEU A 130 -15.39 -4.48 12.21
C LEU A 130 -15.74 -5.94 11.91
N ALA A 131 -16.77 -6.17 11.10
CA ALA A 131 -17.04 -7.48 10.54
C ALA A 131 -16.39 -7.63 9.17
N ILE A 132 -15.69 -8.73 8.94
CA ILE A 132 -15.09 -9.10 7.66
C ILE A 132 -15.81 -10.35 7.17
N THR A 133 -16.53 -10.25 6.06
CA THR A 133 -17.29 -11.37 5.50
C THR A 133 -16.78 -11.73 4.11
N ALA A 134 -16.63 -13.03 3.87
CA ALA A 134 -16.35 -13.59 2.56
C ALA A 134 -17.47 -14.57 2.19
N ASN A 135 -17.88 -14.59 0.94
CA ASN A 135 -18.89 -15.51 0.44
C ASN A 135 -18.52 -15.97 -0.98
N THR A 136 -18.34 -17.27 -1.13
CA THR A 136 -18.02 -17.90 -2.40
C THR A 136 -18.97 -19.07 -2.64
N PRO A 137 -19.75 -19.11 -3.72
CA PRO A 137 -20.80 -20.10 -3.93
C PRO A 137 -20.34 -21.55 -3.77
N ASP A 138 -19.14 -21.86 -4.23
CA ASP A 138 -18.60 -23.23 -4.27
C ASP A 138 -17.82 -23.62 -3.00
N ILE A 139 -17.47 -22.64 -2.15
CA ILE A 139 -16.64 -22.86 -0.95
C ILE A 139 -17.47 -22.64 0.33
N GLY A 140 -18.33 -21.64 0.33
CA GLY A 140 -19.16 -21.29 1.48
C GLY A 140 -19.01 -19.83 1.92
N SER A 141 -19.41 -19.56 3.15
CA SER A 141 -19.34 -18.23 3.74
C SER A 141 -18.58 -18.24 5.06
N GLY A 142 -17.86 -17.16 5.34
CA GLY A 142 -17.15 -16.94 6.58
C GLY A 142 -17.33 -15.52 7.08
N ARG A 143 -17.23 -15.37 8.39
CA ARG A 143 -17.30 -14.07 9.06
C ARG A 143 -16.29 -14.01 10.19
N GLU A 144 -15.46 -12.99 10.15
CA GLU A 144 -14.55 -12.58 11.21
C GLU A 144 -15.10 -11.32 11.89
N SER A 145 -14.71 -11.09 13.13
CA SER A 145 -15.16 -9.94 13.91
C SER A 145 -13.99 -9.41 14.73
N ILE A 146 -13.74 -8.11 14.63
CA ILE A 146 -12.68 -7.40 15.34
C ILE A 146 -13.34 -6.28 16.14
N ALA A 147 -13.04 -6.21 17.45
CA ALA A 147 -13.45 -5.09 18.28
C ALA A 147 -12.64 -3.85 17.94
N ILE A 148 -13.30 -2.75 17.63
CA ILE A 148 -12.70 -1.48 17.27
C ILE A 148 -13.35 -0.34 18.06
N LYS A 149 -12.74 0.85 18.03
CA LYS A 149 -13.37 2.07 18.56
C LYS A 149 -14.01 2.83 17.40
N TYR A 150 -15.30 2.60 17.16
CA TYR A 150 -16.04 3.22 16.08
C TYR A 150 -17.48 3.55 16.47
N LYS A 151 -17.84 4.82 16.41
CA LYS A 151 -19.18 5.36 16.71
C LYS A 151 -19.83 6.06 15.51
N GLY A 152 -19.21 6.00 14.35
CA GLY A 152 -19.74 6.56 13.11
C GLY A 152 -20.94 5.77 12.56
N PRO A 153 -21.47 6.21 11.42
CA PRO A 153 -22.54 5.50 10.71
C PRO A 153 -22.02 4.15 10.21
N GLU A 154 -22.94 3.21 10.01
CA GLU A 154 -22.57 1.94 9.39
C GLU A 154 -22.03 2.17 7.98
N ILE A 155 -20.84 1.64 7.72
CA ILE A 155 -20.20 1.67 6.40
C ILE A 155 -19.90 0.23 5.97
N GLU A 156 -20.45 -0.16 4.83
CA GLU A 156 -20.14 -1.41 4.16
C GLU A 156 -19.33 -1.13 2.89
N VAL A 157 -18.18 -1.78 2.75
CA VAL A 157 -17.33 -1.63 1.57
C VAL A 157 -16.60 -2.94 1.27
N ALA A 158 -16.47 -3.29 0.00
CA ALA A 158 -15.78 -4.50 -0.40
C ALA A 158 -14.43 -4.20 -1.04
N PHE A 159 -13.43 -5.01 -0.72
CA PHE A 159 -12.08 -4.91 -1.27
C PHE A 159 -11.51 -6.30 -1.59
N ASN A 160 -10.50 -6.32 -2.43
CA ASN A 160 -9.65 -7.48 -2.60
C ASN A 160 -8.82 -7.72 -1.31
N PRO A 161 -8.93 -8.88 -0.66
CA PRO A 161 -8.23 -9.17 0.60
C PRO A 161 -6.71 -9.13 0.46
N THR A 162 -6.17 -9.59 -0.66
CA THR A 162 -4.73 -9.52 -0.93
C THR A 162 -4.24 -8.06 -0.93
N PHE A 163 -5.00 -7.15 -1.55
CA PHE A 163 -4.65 -5.73 -1.59
C PHE A 163 -4.72 -5.06 -0.21
N LEU A 164 -5.62 -5.51 0.66
CA LEU A 164 -5.66 -5.07 2.06
C LEU A 164 -4.48 -5.60 2.87
N MET A 165 -4.07 -6.85 2.64
CA MET A 165 -2.99 -7.49 3.39
C MET A 165 -1.59 -7.01 2.98
N ASP A 166 -1.38 -6.67 1.70
CA ASP A 166 -0.04 -6.32 1.21
C ASP A 166 0.64 -5.16 1.96
N PRO A 167 -0.02 -4.02 2.22
CA PRO A 167 0.59 -2.95 3.00
C PRO A 167 0.86 -3.37 4.45
N LEU A 168 0.03 -4.22 5.06
CA LEU A 168 0.20 -4.65 6.45
C LEU A 168 1.48 -5.47 6.66
N LYS A 169 2.02 -6.10 5.61
CA LYS A 169 3.27 -6.89 5.67
C LYS A 169 4.52 -6.03 5.77
N VAL A 170 4.45 -4.78 5.30
CA VAL A 170 5.61 -3.88 5.18
C VAL A 170 5.55 -2.68 6.12
N LEU A 171 4.36 -2.35 6.62
CA LEU A 171 4.19 -1.25 7.56
C LEU A 171 4.78 -1.61 8.92
N GLU A 172 5.49 -0.66 9.51
CA GLU A 172 5.98 -0.72 10.88
C GLU A 172 4.89 -0.28 11.87
N GLY A 173 5.05 -0.65 13.15
CA GLY A 173 4.12 -0.31 14.22
C GLY A 173 2.95 -1.29 14.34
N ASP A 174 2.14 -1.07 15.38
CA ASP A 174 1.06 -1.98 15.80
C ASP A 174 -0.31 -1.54 15.30
N GLU A 175 -0.44 -0.31 14.82
CA GLU A 175 -1.70 0.29 14.40
C GLU A 175 -1.64 0.83 12.97
N VAL A 176 -2.77 0.74 12.29
CA VAL A 176 -3.02 1.36 10.99
C VAL A 176 -4.31 2.17 11.06
N PHE A 177 -4.38 3.21 10.24
CA PHE A 177 -5.55 4.09 10.14
C PHE A 177 -6.24 3.85 8.81
N PHE A 178 -7.50 3.47 8.86
CA PHE A 178 -8.30 3.30 7.66
C PHE A 178 -9.27 4.48 7.53
N GLU A 179 -9.11 5.24 6.47
CA GLU A 179 -9.91 6.44 6.17
C GLU A 179 -10.90 6.12 5.06
N LEU A 180 -12.18 6.40 5.32
CA LEU A 180 -13.31 6.10 4.44
C LEU A 180 -14.24 7.29 4.32
N THR A 181 -14.94 7.37 3.19
CA THR A 181 -16.02 8.37 2.95
C THR A 181 -17.37 7.69 2.81
N ASP A 182 -17.45 6.65 2.00
CA ASP A 182 -18.64 5.86 1.71
C ASP A 182 -18.25 4.50 1.08
N SER A 183 -19.26 3.71 0.68
CA SER A 183 -19.08 2.39 0.10
C SER A 183 -18.53 2.36 -1.33
N LEU A 184 -18.49 3.49 -2.02
CA LEU A 184 -18.09 3.60 -3.44
C LEU A 184 -16.81 4.39 -3.65
N SER A 185 -16.40 5.15 -2.65
CA SER A 185 -15.17 5.94 -2.68
C SER A 185 -13.94 5.08 -2.31
N PRO A 186 -12.76 5.44 -2.83
CA PRO A 186 -11.53 4.75 -2.44
C PRO A 186 -11.30 4.80 -0.93
N GLY A 187 -10.89 3.69 -0.36
CA GLY A 187 -10.36 3.64 1.01
C GLY A 187 -8.90 4.02 1.04
N VAL A 188 -8.46 4.66 2.12
CA VAL A 188 -7.04 5.00 2.31
C VAL A 188 -6.53 4.42 3.61
N LEU A 189 -5.45 3.66 3.52
CA LEU A 189 -4.75 3.10 4.65
C LEU A 189 -3.47 3.91 4.88
N LYS A 190 -3.27 4.32 6.13
CA LYS A 190 -2.12 5.08 6.60
C LYS A 190 -1.52 4.42 7.84
N SER A 191 -0.30 4.81 8.16
CA SER A 191 0.36 4.51 9.43
C SER A 191 0.91 5.80 10.06
N ASN A 192 1.70 5.67 11.11
CA ASN A 192 2.43 6.80 11.71
C ASN A 192 3.69 7.20 10.93
N THR A 193 3.98 6.52 9.83
CA THR A 193 5.07 6.85 8.89
C THR A 193 4.51 7.66 7.70
N PRO A 194 5.35 8.33 6.91
CA PRO A 194 4.92 9.06 5.71
C PRO A 194 4.52 8.12 4.56
N PHE A 195 3.62 7.19 4.85
CA PHE A 195 3.07 6.18 3.95
C PHE A 195 1.57 6.41 3.75
N LEU A 196 1.14 6.32 2.51
CA LEU A 196 -0.26 6.39 2.10
C LEU A 196 -0.55 5.30 1.09
N TYR A 197 -1.64 4.57 1.31
CA TYR A 197 -2.06 3.49 0.42
C TYR A 197 -3.54 3.61 0.08
N VAL A 198 -3.83 3.78 -1.21
CA VAL A 198 -5.20 3.92 -1.73
C VAL A 198 -5.68 2.58 -2.28
N LEU A 199 -6.90 2.22 -1.95
CA LEU A 199 -7.57 1.00 -2.38
C LEU A 199 -8.87 1.36 -3.10
N MET A 200 -9.04 0.86 -4.32
CA MET A 200 -10.31 0.99 -5.03
C MET A 200 -11.31 -0.06 -4.51
N PRO A 201 -12.54 0.35 -4.16
CA PRO A 201 -13.57 -0.59 -3.73
C PRO A 201 -14.02 -1.48 -4.89
N MET A 202 -14.46 -2.68 -4.53
CA MET A 202 -15.07 -3.61 -5.46
C MET A 202 -16.60 -3.51 -5.39
N ARG A 203 -17.25 -3.63 -6.52
CA ARG A 203 -18.72 -3.80 -6.56
C ARG A 203 -19.03 -5.27 -6.32
N VAL A 204 -19.85 -5.55 -5.32
CA VAL A 204 -20.31 -6.89 -4.94
C VAL A 204 -21.81 -6.98 -5.16
#